data_d490548b21b147ca0365bb210831c367
#
_entry.id   d490548b21b147ca0365bb210831c367
#
_cell.length_a   1.000
_cell.length_b   1.000
_cell.length_c   1.000
_cell.angle_alpha   90.00
_cell.angle_beta   90.00
_cell.angle_gamma   90.00
#
_symmetry.space_group_name_H-M   'P 1'
#
loop_
_entity.id
_entity.type
_entity.pdbx_description
1 polymer ?
#
loop_
_entity_poly.entity_id
_entity_poly.type
_entity_poly.pdbx_seq_one_letter_code
_entity_poly.pdbx_strand_id
1 'polypeptide(L)'
;MTSIVNYLGNLRTESIHVSSNDKIVTDAPVDNNGKGEAFSPTDLVASSLSSCILTVIGIVSKKIKYDLTNTKSSVEKIMGDNPRRIVEVLVKIEFSKSADPKTKTIIEKTALNCPVGKSLHPDIKQNISFIWPD
;
A
#
# COMPACT_ATOMS: atom_id res chain seq x y z
N MET A 1 -10.37 5.62 18.93
CA MET A 1 -10.83 6.25 17.69
C MET A 1 -9.61 6.54 16.81
N THR A 2 -9.62 6.07 15.56
CA THR A 2 -8.47 6.22 14.67
C THR A 2 -8.47 7.59 13.98
N SER A 3 -9.56 7.95 13.35
CA SER A 3 -9.64 9.18 12.57
C SER A 3 -11.05 9.76 12.56
N ILE A 4 -11.12 11.02 12.18
CA ILE A 4 -12.38 11.72 11.89
C ILE A 4 -12.32 12.13 10.43
N VAL A 5 -13.38 11.82 9.68
CA VAL A 5 -13.44 12.11 8.25
C VAL A 5 -14.53 13.14 7.98
N ASN A 6 -14.17 14.25 7.36
CA ASN A 6 -15.08 15.32 6.99
C ASN A 6 -15.26 15.37 5.47
N TYR A 7 -16.52 15.48 5.03
CA TYR A 7 -16.80 15.71 3.63
C TYR A 7 -16.70 17.21 3.34
N LEU A 8 -15.85 17.58 2.39
CA LEU A 8 -15.56 18.99 2.08
C LEU A 8 -16.38 19.55 0.90
N GLY A 9 -17.21 18.74 0.28
CA GLY A 9 -17.90 19.10 -0.96
C GLY A 9 -17.07 18.71 -2.18
N ASN A 10 -17.70 18.72 -3.34
CA ASN A 10 -17.05 18.42 -4.63
C ASN A 10 -16.35 17.07 -4.66
N LEU A 11 -16.90 16.07 -3.95
CA LEU A 11 -16.38 14.70 -3.88
C LEU A 11 -14.98 14.62 -3.25
N ARG A 12 -14.68 15.54 -2.33
CA ARG A 12 -13.43 15.61 -1.58
C ARG A 12 -13.69 15.35 -0.11
N THR A 13 -12.78 14.60 0.53
CA THR A 13 -12.81 14.40 1.98
C THR A 13 -11.47 14.76 2.61
N GLU A 14 -11.50 15.02 3.91
CA GLU A 14 -10.30 15.21 4.72
C GLU A 14 -10.39 14.26 5.91
N SER A 15 -9.38 13.42 6.08
CA SER A 15 -9.25 12.51 7.23
C SER A 15 -8.20 13.07 8.18
N ILE A 16 -8.56 13.17 9.46
CA ILE A 16 -7.66 13.66 10.50
C ILE A 16 -7.33 12.50 11.43
N HIS A 17 -6.05 12.17 11.53
CA HIS A 17 -5.56 11.13 12.45
C HIS A 17 -5.64 11.68 13.87
N VAL A 18 -6.47 11.08 14.71
CA VAL A 18 -6.82 11.65 16.02
C VAL A 18 -5.61 11.83 16.93
N SER A 19 -4.70 10.85 16.96
CA SER A 19 -3.57 10.90 17.90
C SER A 19 -2.44 11.82 17.45
N SER A 20 -2.30 12.13 16.16
CA SER A 20 -1.19 12.94 15.63
C SER A 20 -1.62 14.27 15.01
N ASN A 21 -2.91 14.43 14.74
CA ASN A 21 -3.46 15.54 13.93
C ASN A 21 -2.97 15.56 12.48
N ASP A 22 -2.34 14.51 12.00
CA ASP A 22 -1.96 14.41 10.60
C ASP A 22 -3.19 14.30 9.72
N LYS A 23 -3.09 14.82 8.50
CA LYS A 23 -4.24 14.94 7.60
C LYS A 23 -3.98 14.29 6.25
N ILE A 24 -5.01 13.62 5.73
CA ILE A 24 -5.01 13.06 4.39
C ILE A 24 -6.25 13.59 3.66
N VAL A 25 -6.05 14.10 2.44
CA VAL A 25 -7.15 14.53 1.57
C VAL A 25 -7.41 13.44 0.53
N THR A 26 -8.67 13.15 0.26
CA THR A 26 -9.05 12.26 -0.85
C THR A 26 -9.93 12.98 -1.85
N ASP A 27 -9.83 12.57 -3.12
CA ASP A 27 -10.69 13.00 -4.21
C ASP A 27 -11.28 11.77 -4.90
N ALA A 28 -12.52 11.88 -5.37
CA ALA A 28 -13.01 10.91 -6.31
C ALA A 28 -12.14 10.94 -7.58
N PRO A 29 -11.88 9.79 -8.22
CA PRO A 29 -11.07 9.75 -9.43
C PRO A 29 -11.80 10.37 -10.62
N VAL A 30 -11.04 10.77 -11.63
CA VAL A 30 -11.59 11.41 -12.84
C VAL A 30 -12.61 10.51 -13.53
N ASP A 31 -12.38 9.20 -13.57
CA ASP A 31 -13.29 8.22 -14.18
C ASP A 31 -14.54 7.93 -13.32
N ASN A 32 -14.65 8.58 -12.15
CA ASN A 32 -15.82 8.47 -11.27
C ASN A 32 -16.27 9.87 -10.78
N ASN A 33 -16.36 10.81 -11.70
CA ASN A 33 -16.88 12.17 -11.51
C ASN A 33 -16.05 13.09 -10.62
N GLY A 34 -14.84 12.70 -10.25
CA GLY A 34 -13.99 13.49 -9.37
C GLY A 34 -12.93 14.30 -10.10
N LYS A 35 -12.19 15.11 -9.34
CA LYS A 35 -11.09 15.92 -9.86
C LYS A 35 -9.79 15.15 -10.01
N GLY A 36 -9.62 14.08 -9.23
CA GLY A 36 -8.41 13.27 -9.26
C GLY A 36 -7.14 14.00 -8.84
N GLU A 37 -7.26 15.04 -8.03
CA GLU A 37 -6.12 15.86 -7.60
C GLU A 37 -5.44 15.33 -6.33
N ALA A 38 -5.97 14.29 -5.74
CA ALA A 38 -5.44 13.59 -4.56
C ALA A 38 -5.73 12.11 -4.70
N PHE A 39 -5.20 11.31 -3.78
CA PHE A 39 -5.53 9.88 -3.73
C PHE A 39 -7.04 9.69 -3.66
N SER A 40 -7.58 8.76 -4.44
CA SER A 40 -8.94 8.29 -4.21
C SER A 40 -8.96 7.34 -2.99
N PRO A 41 -10.13 7.08 -2.40
CA PRO A 41 -10.22 6.08 -1.32
C PRO A 41 -9.67 4.72 -1.71
N THR A 42 -9.94 4.24 -2.94
CA THR A 42 -9.40 2.97 -3.41
C THR A 42 -7.90 3.04 -3.69
N ASP A 43 -7.37 4.19 -4.10
CA ASP A 43 -5.91 4.39 -4.17
C ASP A 43 -5.26 4.21 -2.80
N LEU A 44 -5.89 4.73 -1.75
CA LEU A 44 -5.38 4.59 -0.38
C LEU A 44 -5.37 3.12 0.06
N VAL A 45 -6.38 2.34 -0.30
CA VAL A 45 -6.40 0.90 -0.01
C VAL A 45 -5.21 0.21 -0.67
N ALA A 46 -4.98 0.48 -1.94
CA ALA A 46 -3.85 -0.11 -2.68
C ALA A 46 -2.50 0.32 -2.09
N SER A 47 -2.35 1.62 -1.83
CA SER A 47 -1.10 2.16 -1.25
C SER A 47 -0.86 1.65 0.16
N SER A 48 -1.92 1.42 0.95
CA SER A 48 -1.79 0.89 2.30
C SER A 48 -1.22 -0.53 2.30
N LEU A 49 -1.57 -1.34 1.30
CA LEU A 49 -0.97 -2.68 1.15
C LEU A 49 0.54 -2.57 1.01
N SER A 50 1.02 -1.73 0.10
CA SER A 50 2.46 -1.54 -0.11
C SER A 50 3.16 -0.97 1.12
N SER A 51 2.56 0.04 1.77
CA SER A 51 3.12 0.61 3.00
C SER A 51 3.23 -0.44 4.10
N CYS A 52 2.23 -1.29 4.24
CA CYS A 52 2.22 -2.36 5.23
C CYS A 52 3.31 -3.38 4.92
N ILE A 53 3.45 -3.78 3.66
CA ILE A 53 4.50 -4.72 3.23
C ILE A 53 5.88 -4.16 3.58
N LEU A 54 6.17 -2.92 3.20
CA LEU A 54 7.46 -2.29 3.50
C LEU A 54 7.71 -2.18 5.00
N THR A 55 6.66 -1.91 5.78
CA THR A 55 6.77 -1.79 7.23
C THR A 55 7.13 -3.14 7.88
N VAL A 56 6.45 -4.21 7.49
CA VAL A 56 6.76 -5.54 8.07
C VAL A 56 8.13 -6.03 7.61
N ILE A 57 8.52 -5.74 6.36
CA ILE A 57 9.89 -6.02 5.90
C ILE A 57 10.90 -5.21 6.73
N GLY A 58 10.61 -3.95 7.01
CA GLY A 58 11.47 -3.09 7.84
C GLY A 58 11.69 -3.66 9.23
N ILE A 59 10.65 -4.17 9.86
CA ILE A 59 10.74 -4.79 11.19
C ILE A 59 11.65 -6.01 11.16
N VAL A 60 11.46 -6.89 10.17
CA VAL A 60 12.29 -8.11 10.03
C VAL A 60 13.72 -7.75 9.63
N SER A 61 13.89 -6.81 8.71
CA SER A 61 15.20 -6.35 8.24
C SER A 61 16.07 -5.85 9.37
N LYS A 62 15.48 -5.17 10.35
CA LYS A 62 16.18 -4.71 11.53
C LYS A 62 16.73 -5.88 12.36
N LYS A 63 15.96 -6.96 12.48
CA LYS A 63 16.38 -8.17 13.22
C LYS A 63 17.50 -8.92 12.52
N ILE A 64 17.45 -9.02 11.20
CA ILE A 64 18.46 -9.76 10.40
C ILE A 64 19.57 -8.86 9.86
N LYS A 65 19.58 -7.59 10.26
CA LYS A 65 20.61 -6.60 9.90
C LYS A 65 20.71 -6.35 8.39
N TYR A 66 19.59 -6.36 7.70
CA TYR A 66 19.50 -5.91 6.32
C TYR A 66 19.08 -4.43 6.30
N ASP A 67 19.77 -3.61 5.54
CA ASP A 67 19.44 -2.18 5.42
C ASP A 67 18.44 -1.97 4.31
N LEU A 68 17.18 -1.70 4.69
CA LEU A 68 16.06 -1.51 3.77
C LEU A 68 15.97 -0.08 3.21
N THR A 69 16.77 0.87 3.72
CA THR A 69 16.66 2.28 3.30
C THR A 69 16.84 2.43 1.78
N ASN A 70 16.13 3.41 1.22
CA ASN A 70 16.08 3.68 -0.22
C ASN A 70 15.41 2.57 -1.06
N THR A 71 14.83 1.57 -0.43
CA THR A 71 13.95 0.63 -1.11
C THR A 71 12.64 1.35 -1.45
N LYS A 72 12.15 1.14 -2.65
CA LYS A 72 10.89 1.76 -3.09
C LYS A 72 9.96 0.72 -3.66
N SER A 73 8.69 1.05 -3.70
CA SER A 73 7.69 0.21 -4.37
C SER A 73 6.82 1.05 -5.29
N SER A 74 6.36 0.44 -6.36
CA SER A 74 5.32 1.01 -7.20
C SER A 74 4.05 0.18 -7.03
N VAL A 75 2.91 0.87 -7.07
CA VAL A 75 1.61 0.27 -6.79
C VAL A 75 0.66 0.60 -7.92
N GLU A 76 -0.07 -0.41 -8.38
CA GLU A 76 -1.14 -0.23 -9.34
C GLU A 76 -2.37 -1.00 -8.86
N LYS A 77 -3.53 -0.36 -8.88
CA LYS A 77 -4.78 -1.05 -8.60
C LYS A 77 -5.53 -1.32 -9.90
N ILE A 78 -6.22 -2.44 -9.97
CA ILE A 78 -7.11 -2.77 -11.08
C ILE A 78 -8.52 -2.86 -10.53
N MET A 79 -9.41 -2.08 -11.14
CA MET A 79 -10.82 -2.03 -10.76
C MET A 79 -11.63 -2.98 -11.62
N GLY A 80 -12.61 -3.62 -11.02
CA GLY A 80 -13.64 -4.39 -11.70
C GLY A 80 -14.98 -3.69 -11.64
N ASP A 81 -15.94 -4.18 -12.42
CA ASP A 81 -17.28 -3.62 -12.50
C ASP A 81 -18.32 -4.62 -11.98
N ASN A 82 -19.53 -4.12 -11.73
CA ASN A 82 -20.72 -4.90 -11.37
C ASN A 82 -20.52 -5.81 -10.15
N PRO A 83 -20.20 -5.28 -8.96
CA PRO A 83 -20.07 -3.87 -8.61
C PRO A 83 -18.64 -3.34 -8.82
N ARG A 84 -18.52 -2.02 -8.91
CA ARG A 84 -17.22 -1.34 -8.95
C ARG A 84 -16.45 -1.66 -7.68
N ARG A 85 -15.27 -2.25 -7.83
CA ARG A 85 -14.44 -2.69 -6.70
C ARG A 85 -13.01 -2.92 -7.16
N ILE A 86 -12.08 -3.00 -6.22
CA ILE A 86 -10.71 -3.42 -6.51
C ILE A 86 -10.72 -4.94 -6.74
N VAL A 87 -10.17 -5.39 -7.86
CA VAL A 87 -10.02 -6.83 -8.17
C VAL A 87 -8.57 -7.30 -8.09
N GLU A 88 -7.62 -6.39 -8.25
CA GLU A 88 -6.20 -6.72 -8.16
C GLU A 88 -5.40 -5.52 -7.68
N VAL A 89 -4.35 -5.77 -6.89
CA VAL A 89 -3.34 -4.78 -6.53
C VAL A 89 -1.98 -5.36 -6.92
N LEU A 90 -1.26 -4.61 -7.77
CA LEU A 90 0.10 -4.97 -8.17
C LEU A 90 1.07 -4.12 -7.35
N VAL A 91 2.00 -4.79 -6.67
CA VAL A 91 3.05 -4.13 -5.88
C VAL A 91 4.39 -4.66 -6.38
N LYS A 92 5.23 -3.76 -6.87
CA LYS A 92 6.59 -4.09 -7.30
C LYS A 92 7.57 -3.42 -6.34
N ILE A 93 8.37 -4.23 -5.63
CA ILE A 93 9.32 -3.74 -4.64
C ILE A 93 10.73 -3.80 -5.24
N GLU A 94 11.37 -2.65 -5.33
CA GLU A 94 12.73 -2.52 -5.84
C GLU A 94 13.68 -2.28 -4.67
N PHE A 95 14.44 -3.30 -4.31
CA PHE A 95 15.40 -3.22 -3.22
C PHE A 95 16.65 -2.44 -3.65
N SER A 96 17.14 -1.59 -2.76
CA SER A 96 18.31 -0.75 -3.05
C SER A 96 19.63 -1.49 -2.86
N LYS A 97 19.62 -2.56 -2.08
CA LYS A 97 20.81 -3.33 -1.72
C LYS A 97 20.59 -4.81 -1.96
N SER A 98 21.65 -5.49 -2.39
CA SER A 98 21.61 -6.93 -2.57
C SER A 98 21.54 -7.66 -1.22
N ALA A 99 21.20 -8.92 -1.26
CA ALA A 99 21.12 -9.79 -0.08
C ALA A 99 21.46 -11.21 -0.50
N ASP A 100 21.89 -12.02 0.48
CA ASP A 100 22.11 -13.43 0.21
C ASP A 100 20.75 -14.17 0.01
N PRO A 101 20.78 -15.40 -0.55
CA PRO A 101 19.53 -16.12 -0.82
C PRO A 101 18.65 -16.34 0.42
N LYS A 102 19.26 -16.58 1.57
CA LYS A 102 18.53 -16.79 2.83
C LYS A 102 17.78 -15.53 3.26
N THR A 103 18.45 -14.39 3.21
CA THR A 103 17.87 -13.07 3.54
C THR A 103 16.73 -12.75 2.58
N LYS A 104 16.93 -12.95 1.27
CA LYS A 104 15.89 -12.73 0.27
C LYS A 104 14.64 -13.56 0.57
N THR A 105 14.82 -14.84 0.90
CA THR A 105 13.72 -15.74 1.21
C THR A 105 12.92 -15.26 2.43
N ILE A 106 13.61 -14.85 3.50
CA ILE A 106 12.97 -14.35 4.72
C ILE A 106 12.14 -13.10 4.39
N ILE A 107 12.72 -12.16 3.67
CA ILE A 107 12.08 -10.89 3.32
C ILE A 107 10.86 -11.13 2.44
N GLU A 108 10.98 -11.97 1.42
CA GLU A 108 9.88 -12.23 0.49
C GLU A 108 8.71 -12.95 1.18
N LYS A 109 8.99 -13.89 2.07
CA LYS A 109 7.95 -14.54 2.89
C LYS A 109 7.26 -13.54 3.81
N THR A 110 8.01 -12.65 4.43
CA THR A 110 7.48 -11.61 5.31
C THR A 110 6.52 -10.69 4.55
N ALA A 111 6.89 -10.32 3.33
CA ALA A 111 6.07 -9.45 2.48
C ALA A 111 4.67 -10.05 2.22
N LEU A 112 4.57 -11.36 2.11
CA LEU A 112 3.31 -12.04 1.80
C LEU A 112 2.39 -12.21 3.02
N ASN A 113 2.79 -11.75 4.20
CA ASN A 113 2.07 -11.95 5.45
C ASN A 113 1.82 -10.66 6.22
N CYS A 114 1.63 -9.55 5.52
CA CYS A 114 1.36 -8.27 6.18
C CYS A 114 -0.11 -8.17 6.64
N PRO A 115 -0.39 -7.42 7.74
CA PRO A 115 -1.76 -7.30 8.27
C PRO A 115 -2.77 -6.75 7.27
N VAL A 116 -2.42 -5.76 6.46
CA VAL A 116 -3.34 -5.22 5.44
C VAL A 116 -3.67 -6.29 4.41
N GLY A 117 -2.68 -7.02 3.92
CA GLY A 117 -2.91 -8.11 2.98
C GLY A 117 -3.84 -9.19 3.54
N LYS A 118 -3.71 -9.50 4.84
CA LYS A 118 -4.59 -10.46 5.51
C LYS A 118 -6.00 -9.92 5.72
N SER A 119 -6.19 -8.62 5.67
CA SER A 119 -7.48 -7.95 5.91
C SER A 119 -8.28 -7.69 4.64
N LEU A 120 -7.64 -7.74 3.48
CA LEU A 120 -8.31 -7.52 2.20
C LEU A 120 -9.19 -8.73 1.84
N HIS A 121 -10.25 -8.46 1.07
CA HIS A 121 -11.14 -9.52 0.61
C HIS A 121 -10.32 -10.57 -0.16
N PRO A 122 -10.55 -11.87 0.06
CA PRO A 122 -9.77 -12.92 -0.59
C PRO A 122 -9.88 -12.95 -2.11
N ASP A 123 -10.94 -12.37 -2.68
CA ASP A 123 -11.09 -12.27 -4.13
C ASP A 123 -10.20 -11.19 -4.76
N ILE A 124 -9.60 -10.32 -3.95
CA ILE A 124 -8.63 -9.35 -4.46
C ILE A 124 -7.30 -10.05 -4.68
N LYS A 125 -6.86 -10.11 -5.93
CA LYS A 125 -5.54 -10.67 -6.25
C LYS A 125 -4.45 -9.71 -5.78
N GLN A 126 -3.52 -10.22 -4.98
CA GLN A 126 -2.35 -9.47 -4.53
C GLN A 126 -1.15 -9.96 -5.33
N ASN A 127 -0.75 -9.18 -6.35
CA ASN A 127 0.35 -9.51 -7.24
C ASN A 127 1.60 -8.76 -6.78
N ILE A 128 2.42 -9.43 -5.98
CA ILE A 128 3.61 -8.84 -5.36
C ILE A 128 4.84 -9.39 -6.03
N SER A 129 5.70 -8.51 -6.54
CA SER A 129 6.95 -8.87 -7.19
C SER A 129 8.13 -8.16 -6.56
N PHE A 130 9.29 -8.77 -6.65
CA PHE A 130 10.52 -8.30 -6.00
C PHE A 130 11.63 -8.16 -7.03
N ILE A 131 12.33 -7.03 -6.99
CA ILE A 131 13.48 -6.78 -7.85
C ILE A 131 14.66 -6.51 -6.93
N TRP A 132 15.65 -7.38 -7.00
CA TRP A 132 16.90 -7.23 -6.25
C TRP A 132 18.00 -6.73 -7.16
N PRO A 133 18.89 -5.86 -6.66
CA PRO A 133 20.08 -5.50 -7.43
C PRO A 133 21.02 -6.70 -7.52
N ASP A 134 21.82 -6.73 -8.54
CA ASP A 134 22.79 -7.79 -8.75
C ASP A 134 23.96 -7.74 -7.73
#